data_482b20e8307386c791e289e03f230f60
#
_entry.id   482b20e8307386c791e289e03f230f60
#
_cell.length_a   1.000
_cell.length_b   1.000
_cell.length_c   1.000
_cell.angle_alpha   90.00
_cell.angle_beta   90.00
_cell.angle_gamma   90.00
#
_symmetry.space_group_name_H-M   'P 1'
#
loop_
_entity.id
_entity.type
_entity.pdbx_description
1 polymer ?
#
loop_
_entity_poly.entity_id
_entity_poly.type
_entity_poly.pdbx_seq_one_letter_code
_entity_poly.pdbx_strand_id
1 'polypeptide(L)'
;MKLSRVLAPIVAATVILTGCGGPSESDCTKALNKYLQKQEVSIPIPGEVDSSATKDNWVFIIPVPSDDPLVKGDEKMLNVQYKYDYGTDIYKAKYQHELKLAKLFEKAGYMKLKEGVFDKLVKRGSFDDGTLCKVAGYQISFTDKIRPYLQSASFIMGPRIKIGNFAVDKITKLDSKPQKIGDYEVYSFAYTQKVENLIEGLPESIIDEIKSDLLLSKHFREQPDQIYKDKSGW
;
A
#
# COMPACT_ATOMS: atom_id res chain seq x y z
N MET A 1 17.75 -8.83 20.86
CA MET A 1 16.48 -8.33 20.25
C MET A 1 15.76 -9.51 19.63
N LYS A 2 14.58 -9.90 20.18
CA LYS A 2 13.76 -11.00 19.65
C LYS A 2 12.88 -10.43 18.54
N LEU A 3 13.10 -10.86 17.29
CA LEU A 3 12.17 -10.58 16.19
C LEU A 3 10.85 -11.30 16.48
N SER A 4 9.81 -10.55 16.77
CA SER A 4 8.44 -11.05 16.78
C SER A 4 8.07 -11.49 15.36
N ARG A 5 7.97 -12.80 15.16
CA ARG A 5 7.35 -13.37 13.96
C ARG A 5 5.86 -12.95 14.01
N VAL A 6 5.48 -12.03 13.14
CA VAL A 6 4.08 -11.79 12.85
C VAL A 6 3.59 -13.04 12.12
N LEU A 7 2.91 -13.91 12.86
CA LEU A 7 2.14 -15.00 12.29
C LEU A 7 1.04 -14.36 11.42
N ALA A 8 1.12 -14.58 10.11
CA ALA A 8 0.00 -14.29 9.24
C ALA A 8 -1.21 -15.12 9.76
N PRO A 9 -2.41 -14.52 9.86
CA PRO A 9 -3.57 -15.26 10.31
C PRO A 9 -3.82 -16.41 9.33
N ILE A 10 -3.83 -17.64 9.85
CA ILE A 10 -4.28 -18.81 9.11
C ILE A 10 -5.79 -18.61 8.93
N VAL A 11 -6.19 -18.32 7.69
CA VAL A 11 -7.60 -18.14 7.36
C VAL A 11 -8.17 -19.52 7.03
N ALA A 12 -8.91 -20.10 7.94
CA ALA A 12 -9.74 -21.26 7.65
C ALA A 12 -10.94 -20.80 6.78
N ALA A 13 -10.81 -20.93 5.47
CA ALA A 13 -11.92 -20.73 4.56
C ALA A 13 -12.71 -22.04 4.46
N THR A 14 -13.88 -22.11 5.05
CA THR A 14 -14.77 -23.29 4.96
C THR A 14 -15.56 -23.22 3.67
N VAL A 15 -15.29 -24.12 2.72
CA VAL A 15 -16.07 -24.30 1.49
C VAL A 15 -16.83 -25.61 1.56
N ILE A 16 -18.15 -25.57 1.45
CA ILE A 16 -18.99 -26.77 1.42
C ILE A 16 -19.01 -27.30 -0.02
N LEU A 17 -18.38 -28.45 -0.25
CA LEU A 17 -18.37 -29.17 -1.50
C LEU A 17 -18.98 -30.56 -1.30
N THR A 18 -20.08 -30.84 -1.98
CA THR A 18 -20.66 -32.18 -2.06
C THR A 18 -20.04 -32.92 -3.24
N GLY A 19 -18.87 -33.54 -3.02
CA GLY A 19 -18.20 -34.35 -4.04
C GLY A 19 -17.20 -35.34 -3.43
N CYS A 20 -17.08 -36.52 -4.01
CA CYS A 20 -16.15 -37.59 -3.58
C CYS A 20 -14.68 -37.36 -4.01
N GLY A 21 -14.25 -36.08 -4.19
CA GLY A 21 -12.89 -35.73 -4.58
C GLY A 21 -12.30 -34.65 -3.66
N GLY A 22 -11.00 -34.36 -3.82
CA GLY A 22 -10.34 -33.23 -3.18
C GLY A 22 -10.89 -31.88 -3.71
N PRO A 23 -10.49 -30.74 -3.10
CA PRO A 23 -10.91 -29.42 -3.56
C PRO A 23 -10.39 -29.15 -4.98
N SER A 24 -11.20 -28.48 -5.80
CA SER A 24 -10.73 -27.96 -7.07
C SER A 24 -10.05 -26.59 -6.88
N GLU A 25 -9.28 -26.16 -7.89
CA GLU A 25 -8.72 -24.79 -7.91
C GLU A 25 -9.83 -23.72 -7.78
N SER A 26 -11.00 -23.97 -8.39
CA SER A 26 -12.16 -23.08 -8.27
C SER A 26 -12.66 -22.96 -6.83
N ASP A 27 -12.62 -24.04 -6.07
CA ASP A 27 -13.08 -24.07 -4.69
C ASP A 27 -12.11 -23.31 -3.78
N CYS A 28 -10.80 -23.54 -3.96
CA CYS A 28 -9.76 -22.79 -3.27
C CYS A 28 -9.87 -21.29 -3.60
N THR A 29 -10.06 -20.94 -4.88
CA THR A 29 -10.23 -19.54 -5.32
C THR A 29 -11.45 -18.89 -4.67
N LYS A 30 -12.61 -19.54 -4.66
CA LYS A 30 -13.82 -19.00 -4.04
C LYS A 30 -13.66 -18.80 -2.53
N ALA A 31 -13.06 -19.76 -1.85
CA ALA A 31 -12.82 -19.67 -0.42
C ALA A 31 -11.93 -18.49 -0.06
N LEU A 32 -10.80 -18.38 -0.74
CA LEU A 32 -9.84 -17.29 -0.54
C LEU A 32 -10.45 -15.93 -0.87
N ASN A 33 -11.18 -15.80 -1.97
CA ASN A 33 -11.75 -14.52 -2.39
C ASN A 33 -12.76 -13.98 -1.38
N LYS A 34 -13.52 -14.82 -0.67
CA LYS A 34 -14.38 -14.37 0.44
C LYS A 34 -13.61 -13.59 1.52
N TYR A 35 -12.34 -13.91 1.70
CA TYR A 35 -11.46 -13.26 2.65
C TYR A 35 -10.69 -12.10 2.01
N LEU A 36 -10.03 -12.34 0.88
CA LEU A 36 -9.18 -11.37 0.22
C LEU A 36 -9.95 -10.12 -0.24
N GLN A 37 -11.18 -10.28 -0.74
CA GLN A 37 -12.02 -9.16 -1.15
C GLN A 37 -12.42 -8.21 -0.01
N LYS A 38 -12.26 -8.63 1.23
CA LYS A 38 -12.41 -7.75 2.41
C LYS A 38 -11.13 -6.99 2.74
N GLN A 39 -9.99 -7.37 2.16
CA GLN A 39 -8.71 -6.72 2.37
C GLN A 39 -8.52 -5.62 1.33
N GLU A 40 -8.55 -4.39 1.81
CA GLU A 40 -8.31 -3.22 0.97
C GLU A 40 -6.84 -3.09 0.63
N VAL A 41 -6.56 -2.82 -0.65
CA VAL A 41 -5.24 -2.43 -1.11
C VAL A 41 -5.18 -0.92 -1.11
N SER A 42 -4.30 -0.37 -0.30
CA SER A 42 -4.10 1.06 -0.23
C SER A 42 -2.61 1.40 -0.21
N ILE A 43 -2.26 2.52 -0.81
CA ILE A 43 -0.89 3.04 -0.87
C ILE A 43 -0.78 4.35 -0.08
N PRO A 44 0.40 4.66 0.47
CA PRO A 44 0.65 5.98 1.02
C PRO A 44 0.43 7.05 -0.05
N ILE A 45 -0.06 8.19 0.34
CA ILE A 45 -0.06 9.37 -0.53
C ILE A 45 1.40 9.79 -0.70
N PRO A 46 1.87 10.03 -1.94
CA PRO A 46 3.23 10.52 -2.15
C PRO A 46 3.50 11.83 -1.41
N GLY A 47 4.70 12.00 -0.89
CA GLY A 47 5.10 13.19 -0.17
C GLY A 47 4.74 13.21 1.30
N GLU A 48 4.99 14.33 1.93
CA GLU A 48 4.79 14.54 3.35
C GLU A 48 3.60 15.47 3.59
N VAL A 49 2.73 15.08 4.50
CA VAL A 49 1.57 15.90 4.88
C VAL A 49 2.01 17.09 5.72
N ASP A 50 1.40 18.24 5.49
CA ASP A 50 1.51 19.39 6.39
C ASP A 50 0.78 19.07 7.70
N SER A 51 1.42 19.31 8.84
CA SER A 51 0.86 19.03 10.17
C SER A 51 -0.36 19.90 10.54
N SER A 52 -0.61 20.97 9.80
CA SER A 52 -1.82 21.79 9.94
C SER A 52 -3.00 21.29 9.08
N ALA A 53 -2.77 20.29 8.21
CA ALA A 53 -3.77 19.82 7.27
C ALA A 53 -4.86 19.00 7.98
N THR A 54 -6.11 19.27 7.66
CA THR A 54 -7.27 18.47 8.02
C THR A 54 -7.65 17.54 6.87
N LYS A 55 -8.50 16.54 7.11
CA LYS A 55 -8.96 15.62 6.06
C LYS A 55 -9.54 16.33 4.83
N ASP A 56 -10.21 17.45 5.04
CA ASP A 56 -10.87 18.21 3.99
C ASP A 56 -9.90 19.13 3.22
N ASN A 57 -8.71 19.35 3.79
CA ASN A 57 -7.73 20.27 3.25
C ASN A 57 -6.29 19.72 3.32
N TRP A 58 -6.11 18.44 2.97
CA TRP A 58 -4.79 17.83 2.94
C TRP A 58 -3.91 18.47 1.89
N VAL A 59 -2.77 18.95 2.33
CA VAL A 59 -1.68 19.44 1.50
C VAL A 59 -0.49 18.51 1.68
N PHE A 60 -0.01 17.95 0.58
CA PHE A 60 1.19 17.12 0.55
C PHE A 60 2.26 17.82 -0.26
N ILE A 61 3.50 17.68 0.19
CA ILE A 61 4.67 18.20 -0.50
C ILE A 61 5.65 17.05 -0.67
N ILE A 62 6.11 16.83 -1.90
CA ILE A 62 7.26 15.95 -2.20
C ILE A 62 8.49 16.84 -2.19
N PRO A 63 9.32 16.82 -1.13
CA PRO A 63 10.47 17.68 -1.05
C PRO A 63 11.51 17.27 -2.09
N VAL A 64 12.14 18.23 -2.76
CA VAL A 64 13.26 17.95 -3.65
C VAL A 64 14.55 17.68 -2.87
N PRO A 65 15.54 17.00 -3.45
CA PRO A 65 16.86 16.82 -2.84
C PRO A 65 17.52 18.15 -2.47
N SER A 66 18.37 18.16 -1.47
CA SER A 66 19.02 19.37 -0.95
C SER A 66 19.98 20.03 -1.95
N ASP A 67 20.41 19.31 -2.98
CA ASP A 67 21.23 19.80 -4.08
C ASP A 67 20.43 20.30 -5.28
N ASP A 68 19.08 20.32 -5.18
CA ASP A 68 18.21 20.84 -6.23
C ASP A 68 18.32 22.38 -6.31
N PRO A 69 18.31 22.97 -7.54
CA PRO A 69 18.38 24.42 -7.74
C PRO A 69 17.27 25.25 -7.06
N LEU A 70 16.14 24.62 -6.72
CA LEU A 70 15.05 25.26 -5.95
C LEU A 70 15.44 25.50 -4.49
N VAL A 71 16.42 24.77 -3.96
CA VAL A 71 16.91 24.93 -2.58
C VAL A 71 17.94 26.04 -2.53
N LYS A 72 17.54 27.21 -2.07
CA LYS A 72 18.40 28.42 -2.09
C LYS A 72 19.32 28.58 -0.87
N GLY A 73 19.71 27.51 -0.22
CA GLY A 73 20.67 27.55 0.89
C GLY A 73 20.19 28.26 2.18
N ASP A 74 18.90 28.56 2.29
CA ASP A 74 18.29 29.13 3.49
C ASP A 74 18.29 28.08 4.61
N GLU A 75 18.82 28.40 5.80
CA GLU A 75 18.86 27.52 6.97
C GLU A 75 17.45 27.06 7.42
N LYS A 76 16.41 27.79 7.06
CA LYS A 76 14.99 27.44 7.29
C LYS A 76 14.45 26.42 6.29
N MET A 77 15.24 26.00 5.30
CA MET A 77 14.83 25.02 4.31
C MET A 77 14.93 23.61 4.90
N LEU A 78 13.81 22.94 5.05
CA LEU A 78 13.74 21.54 5.52
C LEU A 78 14.47 20.55 4.62
N ASN A 79 14.58 20.84 3.32
CA ASN A 79 15.32 20.00 2.37
C ASN A 79 16.78 19.76 2.80
N VAL A 80 17.41 20.76 3.44
CA VAL A 80 18.76 20.61 3.98
C VAL A 80 18.77 19.66 5.16
N GLN A 81 17.76 19.66 6.02
CA GLN A 81 17.66 18.79 7.19
C GLN A 81 17.43 17.32 6.77
N TYR A 82 16.62 17.07 5.77
CA TYR A 82 16.39 15.71 5.25
C TYR A 82 17.65 15.02 4.74
N LYS A 83 18.62 15.77 4.26
CA LYS A 83 19.93 15.24 3.87
C LYS A 83 20.65 14.56 5.04
N TYR A 84 20.53 15.12 6.24
CA TYR A 84 21.21 14.60 7.43
C TYR A 84 20.45 13.43 8.08
N ASP A 85 19.11 13.45 8.01
CA ASP A 85 18.27 12.48 8.72
C ASP A 85 18.20 11.13 8.01
N TYR A 86 18.26 11.09 6.66
CA TYR A 86 18.02 9.87 5.87
C TYR A 86 19.19 9.40 5.01
N GLY A 87 20.28 10.15 4.95
CA GLY A 87 21.35 9.91 3.98
C GLY A 87 20.95 10.27 2.54
N THR A 88 21.92 10.74 1.75
CA THR A 88 21.64 11.35 0.43
C THR A 88 21.02 10.37 -0.57
N ASP A 89 21.48 9.12 -0.61
CA ASP A 89 21.05 8.15 -1.62
C ASP A 89 19.67 7.58 -1.34
N ILE A 90 19.36 7.29 -0.07
CA ILE A 90 18.04 6.81 0.35
C ILE A 90 16.99 7.89 0.09
N TYR A 91 17.30 9.13 0.40
CA TYR A 91 16.41 10.24 0.17
C TYR A 91 16.15 10.49 -1.32
N LYS A 92 17.18 10.44 -2.16
CA LYS A 92 17.03 10.57 -3.63
C LYS A 92 16.18 9.44 -4.21
N ALA A 93 16.38 8.21 -3.76
CA ALA A 93 15.57 7.07 -4.22
C ALA A 93 14.10 7.23 -3.82
N LYS A 94 13.82 7.62 -2.57
CA LYS A 94 12.45 7.92 -2.09
C LYS A 94 11.82 9.04 -2.93
N TYR A 95 12.51 10.14 -3.11
CA TYR A 95 12.05 11.27 -3.92
C TYR A 95 11.69 10.86 -5.36
N GLN A 96 12.58 10.11 -6.02
CA GLN A 96 12.35 9.65 -7.39
C GLN A 96 11.11 8.77 -7.49
N HIS A 97 10.93 7.84 -6.55
CA HIS A 97 9.77 6.95 -6.51
C HIS A 97 8.48 7.74 -6.27
N GLU A 98 8.43 8.60 -5.25
CA GLU A 98 7.26 9.41 -4.91
C GLU A 98 6.87 10.36 -6.06
N LEU A 99 7.85 11.04 -6.66
CA LEU A 99 7.59 11.95 -7.77
C LEU A 99 7.11 11.20 -9.01
N LYS A 100 7.68 10.03 -9.31
CA LYS A 100 7.23 9.17 -10.41
C LYS A 100 5.77 8.77 -10.21
N LEU A 101 5.43 8.27 -9.02
CA LEU A 101 4.07 7.87 -8.70
C LEU A 101 3.10 9.06 -8.78
N ALA A 102 3.44 10.22 -8.22
CA ALA A 102 2.62 11.41 -8.28
C ALA A 102 2.38 11.89 -9.74
N LYS A 103 3.41 11.86 -10.60
CA LYS A 103 3.28 12.18 -12.02
C LYS A 103 2.36 11.20 -12.78
N LEU A 104 2.37 9.91 -12.43
CA LEU A 104 1.44 8.95 -12.99
C LEU A 104 -0.01 9.26 -12.61
N PHE A 105 -0.25 9.62 -11.33
CA PHE A 105 -1.57 10.06 -10.88
C PHE A 105 -2.00 11.39 -11.50
N GLU A 106 -1.07 12.32 -11.71
CA GLU A 106 -1.35 13.59 -12.41
C GLU A 106 -1.76 13.34 -13.86
N LYS A 107 -0.98 12.52 -14.60
CA LYS A 107 -1.31 12.13 -15.98
C LYS A 107 -2.68 11.47 -16.10
N ALA A 108 -3.10 10.73 -15.09
CA ALA A 108 -4.42 10.10 -15.02
C ALA A 108 -5.54 11.05 -14.56
N GLY A 109 -5.20 12.29 -14.22
CA GLY A 109 -6.16 13.32 -13.80
C GLY A 109 -6.66 13.18 -12.36
N TYR A 110 -5.95 12.45 -11.50
CA TYR A 110 -6.29 12.26 -10.08
C TYR A 110 -5.64 13.32 -9.18
N MET A 111 -4.50 13.85 -9.56
CA MET A 111 -3.74 14.84 -8.82
C MET A 111 -3.34 16.00 -9.74
N LYS A 112 -2.90 17.10 -9.13
CA LYS A 112 -2.19 18.19 -9.79
C LYS A 112 -0.93 18.47 -9.01
N LEU A 113 0.17 18.67 -9.70
CA LEU A 113 1.46 18.99 -9.12
C LEU A 113 1.79 20.45 -9.39
N LYS A 114 2.27 21.15 -8.36
CA LYS A 114 2.78 22.52 -8.48
C LYS A 114 4.18 22.55 -7.90
N GLU A 115 5.16 22.87 -8.75
CA GLU A 115 6.53 23.08 -8.32
C GLU A 115 6.69 24.44 -7.64
N GLY A 116 7.50 24.52 -6.59
CA GLY A 116 7.76 25.78 -5.90
C GLY A 116 8.38 25.61 -4.52
N VAL A 117 8.39 26.72 -3.79
CA VAL A 117 8.79 26.75 -2.37
C VAL A 117 7.53 27.05 -1.56
N PHE A 118 7.26 26.19 -0.58
CA PHE A 118 6.03 26.19 0.21
C PHE A 118 6.36 26.33 1.69
N ASP A 119 5.47 26.98 2.44
CA ASP A 119 5.52 26.98 3.89
C ASP A 119 4.95 25.67 4.43
N LYS A 120 5.62 25.04 5.39
CA LYS A 120 5.21 23.81 6.06
C LYS A 120 5.36 23.96 7.55
N LEU A 121 4.29 23.68 8.30
CA LEU A 121 4.35 23.61 9.74
C LEU A 121 4.92 22.27 10.18
N VAL A 122 6.04 22.29 10.89
CA VAL A 122 6.74 21.13 11.41
C VAL A 122 6.60 21.08 12.93
N LYS A 123 5.98 20.01 13.44
CA LYS A 123 5.86 19.75 14.88
C LYS A 123 6.85 18.66 15.29
N ARG A 124 7.68 18.95 16.31
CA ARG A 124 8.68 18.01 16.86
C ARG A 124 8.15 17.27 18.11
N GLY A 125 6.87 16.98 18.15
CA GLY A 125 6.22 16.27 19.27
C GLY A 125 4.83 16.78 19.55
N SER A 126 4.14 16.11 20.49
CA SER A 126 2.74 16.39 20.82
C SER A 126 2.53 17.73 21.54
N PHE A 127 3.58 18.34 22.07
CA PHE A 127 3.53 19.58 22.87
C PHE A 127 4.21 20.78 22.18
N ASP A 128 4.62 20.60 20.90
CA ASP A 128 5.25 21.66 20.12
C ASP A 128 4.18 22.38 19.30
N ASP A 129 4.12 23.71 19.42
CA ASP A 129 3.22 24.57 18.61
C ASP A 129 3.57 24.52 17.13
N GLY A 130 4.75 24.00 16.81
CA GLY A 130 5.28 23.84 15.46
C GLY A 130 6.12 25.02 15.00
N THR A 131 7.08 24.74 14.16
CA THR A 131 7.93 25.74 13.49
C THR A 131 7.55 25.82 12.04
N LEU A 132 7.29 27.03 11.56
CA LEU A 132 7.04 27.28 10.14
C LEU A 132 8.39 27.26 9.39
N CYS A 133 8.54 26.28 8.52
CA CYS A 133 9.73 26.09 7.69
C CYS A 133 9.36 26.22 6.21
N LYS A 134 10.35 26.50 5.38
CA LYS A 134 10.20 26.47 3.92
C LYS A 134 10.63 25.12 3.37
N VAL A 135 9.89 24.62 2.37
CA VAL A 135 10.17 23.38 1.66
C VAL A 135 10.12 23.62 0.17
N ALA A 136 11.21 23.39 -0.52
CA ALA A 136 11.24 23.37 -1.98
C ALA A 136 10.77 21.99 -2.46
N GLY A 137 9.86 21.94 -3.45
CA GLY A 137 9.33 20.65 -3.90
C GLY A 137 8.11 20.76 -4.78
N TYR A 138 7.36 19.66 -4.83
CA TYR A 138 6.10 19.57 -5.57
C TYR A 138 4.94 19.45 -4.59
N GLN A 139 4.09 20.50 -4.57
CA GLN A 139 2.84 20.46 -3.81
C GLN A 139 1.80 19.67 -4.59
N ILE A 140 1.11 18.73 -3.90
CA ILE A 140 0.06 17.91 -4.46
C ILE A 140 -1.30 18.49 -4.09
N SER A 141 -2.16 18.62 -5.08
CA SER A 141 -3.58 18.92 -4.92
C SER A 141 -4.42 17.77 -5.49
N PHE A 142 -5.47 17.36 -4.79
CA PHE A 142 -6.35 16.28 -5.19
C PHE A 142 -7.50 16.79 -6.04
N THR A 143 -7.80 16.06 -7.12
CA THR A 143 -9.01 16.31 -7.92
C THR A 143 -10.21 15.60 -7.31
N ASP A 144 -11.43 15.97 -7.73
CA ASP A 144 -12.66 15.31 -7.26
C ASP A 144 -12.70 13.82 -7.65
N LYS A 145 -11.97 13.45 -8.70
CA LYS A 145 -11.88 12.06 -9.18
C LYS A 145 -11.26 11.11 -8.15
N ILE A 146 -10.27 11.57 -7.35
CA ILE A 146 -9.60 10.72 -6.35
C ILE A 146 -10.17 10.86 -4.94
N ARG A 147 -10.88 11.96 -4.63
CA ARG A 147 -11.37 12.24 -3.28
C ARG A 147 -12.15 11.09 -2.62
N PRO A 148 -13.02 10.34 -3.34
CA PRO A 148 -13.75 9.22 -2.74
C PRO A 148 -12.85 8.08 -2.25
N TYR A 149 -11.63 8.00 -2.75
CA TYR A 149 -10.67 6.94 -2.44
C TYR A 149 -9.63 7.35 -1.39
N LEU A 150 -9.68 8.59 -0.93
CA LEU A 150 -8.79 9.06 0.14
C LEU A 150 -9.25 8.50 1.48
N GLN A 151 -8.31 7.88 2.19
CA GLN A 151 -8.53 7.32 3.52
C GLN A 151 -7.79 8.15 4.57
N SER A 152 -8.47 8.43 5.68
CA SER A 152 -7.85 9.10 6.82
C SER A 152 -6.71 8.27 7.39
N ALA A 153 -5.73 8.96 7.96
CA ALA A 153 -4.68 8.34 8.75
C ALA A 153 -5.30 7.53 9.91
N SER A 154 -4.84 6.29 10.09
CA SER A 154 -4.91 5.66 11.39
C SER A 154 -3.77 6.21 12.26
N PHE A 155 -3.85 6.02 13.58
CA PHE A 155 -2.79 6.46 14.50
C PHE A 155 -1.37 5.98 14.14
N ILE A 156 -1.28 4.89 13.39
CA ILE A 156 -0.01 4.23 13.02
C ILE A 156 0.36 4.46 11.54
N MET A 157 -0.63 4.68 10.67
CA MET A 157 -0.42 4.84 9.24
C MET A 157 -0.96 6.17 8.76
N GLY A 158 -0.12 6.93 8.08
CA GLY A 158 -0.52 8.20 7.46
C GLY A 158 -1.68 8.06 6.46
N PRO A 159 -2.14 9.18 5.91
CA PRO A 159 -3.20 9.19 4.89
C PRO A 159 -2.86 8.32 3.69
N ARG A 160 -3.85 7.64 3.13
CA ARG A 160 -3.66 6.65 2.06
C ARG A 160 -4.67 6.82 0.93
N ILE A 161 -4.36 6.23 -0.20
CA ILE A 161 -5.27 6.10 -1.34
C ILE A 161 -5.66 4.63 -1.42
N LYS A 162 -6.96 4.33 -1.28
CA LYS A 162 -7.49 3.01 -1.60
C LYS A 162 -7.48 2.82 -3.12
N ILE A 163 -6.83 1.77 -3.59
CA ILE A 163 -6.71 1.47 -5.02
C ILE A 163 -7.53 0.27 -5.48
N GLY A 164 -7.94 -0.60 -4.57
CA GLY A 164 -8.72 -1.78 -4.87
C GLY A 164 -8.81 -2.76 -3.70
N ASN A 165 -9.03 -4.03 -4.03
CA ASN A 165 -9.07 -5.14 -3.07
C ASN A 165 -8.18 -6.28 -3.57
N PHE A 166 -7.66 -7.09 -2.67
CA PHE A 166 -6.96 -8.31 -3.08
C PHE A 166 -7.93 -9.37 -3.59
N ALA A 167 -7.49 -10.11 -4.60
CA ALA A 167 -8.16 -11.32 -5.09
C ALA A 167 -7.12 -12.36 -5.50
N VAL A 168 -7.53 -13.62 -5.62
CA VAL A 168 -6.71 -14.68 -6.20
C VAL A 168 -6.52 -14.40 -7.69
N ASP A 169 -5.27 -14.40 -8.13
CA ASP A 169 -4.94 -14.36 -9.56
C ASP A 169 -5.02 -15.79 -10.13
N LYS A 170 -4.26 -16.71 -9.55
CA LYS A 170 -4.29 -18.14 -9.91
C LYS A 170 -3.84 -19.01 -8.75
N ILE A 171 -4.30 -20.27 -8.73
CA ILE A 171 -3.73 -21.33 -7.93
C ILE A 171 -2.54 -21.91 -8.69
N THR A 172 -1.36 -21.89 -8.08
CA THR A 172 -0.10 -22.33 -8.72
C THR A 172 0.25 -23.78 -8.38
N LYS A 173 -0.20 -24.27 -7.21
CA LYS A 173 -0.05 -25.64 -6.74
C LYS A 173 -1.30 -26.01 -5.96
N LEU A 174 -1.67 -27.28 -6.04
CA LEU A 174 -2.72 -27.88 -5.23
C LEU A 174 -2.35 -29.33 -4.98
N ASP A 175 -2.24 -29.72 -3.73
CA ASP A 175 -1.94 -31.10 -3.38
C ASP A 175 -3.11 -32.00 -3.77
N SER A 176 -2.79 -33.10 -4.44
CA SER A 176 -3.79 -34.11 -4.87
C SER A 176 -4.24 -35.03 -3.72
N LYS A 177 -3.50 -35.07 -2.61
CA LYS A 177 -3.76 -35.94 -1.46
C LYS A 177 -3.78 -35.09 -0.18
N PRO A 178 -4.78 -35.31 0.69
CA PRO A 178 -4.83 -34.61 1.96
C PRO A 178 -3.80 -35.19 2.95
N GLN A 179 -3.37 -34.30 3.84
CA GLN A 179 -2.77 -34.69 5.10
C GLN A 179 -3.89 -34.84 6.15
N LYS A 180 -3.88 -35.95 6.94
CA LYS A 180 -4.81 -36.09 8.05
C LYS A 180 -4.24 -35.40 9.29
N ILE A 181 -4.97 -34.46 9.84
CA ILE A 181 -4.65 -33.75 11.08
C ILE A 181 -5.85 -33.91 12.02
N GLY A 182 -5.79 -34.88 12.92
CA GLY A 182 -6.95 -35.26 13.74
C GLY A 182 -8.10 -35.77 12.87
N ASP A 183 -9.26 -35.16 12.99
CA ASP A 183 -10.48 -35.45 12.22
C ASP A 183 -10.57 -34.72 10.88
N TYR A 184 -9.56 -33.87 10.52
CA TYR A 184 -9.57 -33.06 9.34
C TYR A 184 -8.72 -33.63 8.21
N GLU A 185 -9.21 -33.50 6.99
CA GLU A 185 -8.41 -33.65 5.78
C GLU A 185 -7.92 -32.28 5.36
N VAL A 186 -6.61 -32.08 5.26
CA VAL A 186 -5.97 -30.80 4.98
C VAL A 186 -5.27 -30.89 3.63
N TYR A 187 -5.63 -30.01 2.71
CA TYR A 187 -4.98 -29.85 1.41
C TYR A 187 -4.16 -28.59 1.41
N SER A 188 -2.87 -28.70 1.10
CA SER A 188 -2.00 -27.55 0.91
C SER A 188 -2.08 -27.07 -0.53
N PHE A 189 -2.03 -25.77 -0.71
CA PHE A 189 -1.99 -25.15 -2.03
C PHE A 189 -1.14 -23.86 -2.00
N ALA A 190 -0.78 -23.38 -3.18
CA ALA A 190 -0.12 -22.09 -3.34
C ALA A 190 -0.86 -21.26 -4.39
N TYR A 191 -0.83 -19.97 -4.23
CA TYR A 191 -1.56 -19.03 -5.08
C TYR A 191 -0.81 -17.72 -5.26
N THR A 192 -1.15 -16.98 -6.32
CA THR A 192 -0.75 -15.59 -6.51
C THR A 192 -1.96 -14.68 -6.36
N GLN A 193 -1.69 -13.44 -5.97
CA GLN A 193 -2.71 -12.41 -5.77
C GLN A 193 -2.67 -11.37 -6.89
N LYS A 194 -3.82 -10.78 -7.18
CA LYS A 194 -3.99 -9.57 -8.00
C LYS A 194 -4.81 -8.54 -7.25
N VAL A 195 -4.85 -7.33 -7.76
CA VAL A 195 -5.76 -6.29 -7.28
C VAL A 195 -6.99 -6.26 -8.18
N GLU A 196 -8.16 -6.36 -7.58
CA GLU A 196 -9.46 -6.20 -8.23
C GLU A 196 -10.21 -4.97 -7.71
N ASN A 197 -11.34 -4.65 -8.32
CA ASN A 197 -12.16 -3.49 -7.97
C ASN A 197 -11.33 -2.20 -7.93
N LEU A 198 -10.49 -2.04 -8.93
CA LEU A 198 -9.63 -0.87 -9.06
C LEU A 198 -10.47 0.40 -9.20
N ILE A 199 -9.88 1.52 -8.79
CA ILE A 199 -10.39 2.84 -9.14
C ILE A 199 -10.65 2.89 -10.64
N GLU A 200 -11.85 3.29 -11.04
CA GLU A 200 -12.23 3.37 -12.45
C GLU A 200 -11.24 4.23 -13.24
N GLY A 201 -10.71 3.66 -14.31
CA GLY A 201 -9.73 4.32 -15.17
C GLY A 201 -8.35 4.52 -14.54
N LEU A 202 -8.00 3.75 -13.49
CA LEU A 202 -6.63 3.72 -12.98
C LEU A 202 -5.71 3.05 -14.02
N PRO A 203 -4.67 3.75 -14.53
CA PRO A 203 -3.76 3.20 -15.52
C PRO A 203 -2.97 2.00 -14.98
N GLU A 204 -2.70 1.02 -15.84
CA GLU A 204 -1.90 -0.14 -15.48
C GLU A 204 -0.48 0.25 -15.02
N SER A 205 0.08 1.31 -15.57
CA SER A 205 1.38 1.84 -15.15
C SER A 205 1.45 2.23 -13.66
N ILE A 206 0.32 2.66 -13.06
CA ILE A 206 0.25 2.91 -11.61
C ILE A 206 0.27 1.57 -10.86
N ILE A 207 -0.47 0.58 -11.36
CA ILE A 207 -0.52 -0.76 -10.76
C ILE A 207 0.85 -1.42 -10.80
N ASP A 208 1.58 -1.30 -11.92
CA ASP A 208 2.92 -1.85 -12.08
C ASP A 208 3.92 -1.16 -11.15
N GLU A 209 3.83 0.16 -10.99
CA GLU A 209 4.65 0.87 -10.02
C GLU A 209 4.38 0.41 -8.59
N ILE A 210 3.11 0.20 -8.23
CA ILE A 210 2.70 -0.32 -6.92
C ILE A 210 3.20 -1.75 -6.70
N LYS A 211 3.12 -2.62 -7.72
CA LYS A 211 3.65 -3.99 -7.65
C LYS A 211 5.16 -4.01 -7.43
N SER A 212 5.86 -3.01 -7.92
CA SER A 212 7.31 -2.86 -7.71
C SER A 212 7.68 -2.37 -6.32
N ASP A 213 6.74 -1.78 -5.57
CA ASP A 213 6.96 -1.35 -4.20
C ASP A 213 7.32 -2.54 -3.31
N LEU A 214 8.46 -2.45 -2.61
CA LEU A 214 9.00 -3.52 -1.76
C LEU A 214 8.01 -3.97 -0.66
N LEU A 215 7.17 -3.07 -0.16
CA LEU A 215 6.17 -3.39 0.86
C LEU A 215 5.00 -4.20 0.32
N LEU A 216 4.58 -3.91 -0.92
CA LEU A 216 3.46 -4.58 -1.57
C LEU A 216 3.89 -5.77 -2.43
N SER A 217 5.12 -5.76 -2.95
CA SER A 217 5.62 -6.84 -3.84
C SER A 217 5.52 -8.23 -3.23
N LYS A 218 5.63 -8.36 -1.90
CA LYS A 218 5.47 -9.64 -1.20
C LYS A 218 4.08 -10.26 -1.35
N HIS A 219 3.03 -9.43 -1.51
CA HIS A 219 1.65 -9.91 -1.69
C HIS A 219 1.40 -10.48 -3.09
N PHE A 220 2.21 -10.06 -4.08
CA PHE A 220 2.11 -10.56 -5.45
C PHE A 220 2.98 -11.80 -5.73
N ARG A 221 3.79 -12.23 -4.73
CA ARG A 221 4.54 -13.49 -4.80
C ARG A 221 3.62 -14.66 -4.49
N GLU A 222 4.10 -15.87 -4.83
CA GLU A 222 3.42 -17.12 -4.47
C GLU A 222 3.25 -17.22 -2.95
N GLN A 223 2.01 -17.40 -2.51
CA GLN A 223 1.62 -17.54 -1.11
C GLN A 223 1.19 -18.98 -0.86
N PRO A 224 1.73 -19.67 0.17
CA PRO A 224 1.20 -20.96 0.63
C PRO A 224 -0.04 -20.75 1.48
N ASP A 225 -1.00 -21.65 1.36
CA ASP A 225 -2.18 -21.72 2.22
C ASP A 225 -2.69 -23.17 2.34
N GLN A 226 -3.72 -23.37 3.16
CA GLN A 226 -4.33 -24.66 3.40
C GLN A 226 -5.85 -24.55 3.45
N ILE A 227 -6.52 -25.56 2.92
CA ILE A 227 -7.96 -25.71 3.01
C ILE A 227 -8.28 -27.00 3.76
N TYR A 228 -9.28 -26.93 4.64
CA TYR A 228 -9.63 -28.03 5.54
C TYR A 228 -10.99 -28.60 5.17
N LYS A 229 -11.10 -29.93 5.25
CA LYS A 229 -12.36 -30.64 5.19
C LYS A 229 -12.59 -31.33 6.53
N ASP A 230 -13.72 -31.08 7.16
CA ASP A 230 -14.19 -31.77 8.34
C ASP A 230 -15.24 -32.83 8.00
N LYS A 231 -15.84 -33.49 9.03
CA LYS A 231 -16.88 -34.49 8.84
C LYS A 231 -18.18 -33.95 8.25
N SER A 232 -18.37 -32.64 8.24
CA SER A 232 -19.55 -31.95 7.67
C SER A 232 -19.34 -31.52 6.21
N GLY A 233 -18.13 -31.63 5.71
CA GLY A 233 -17.73 -31.24 4.36
C GLY A 233 -16.66 -30.17 4.32
N TRP A 234 -16.52 -29.50 3.16
CA TRP A 234 -15.56 -28.40 2.95
C TRP A 234 -16.04 -27.08 3.52
#